data_6b8761710e90f9114e38602cb222b3fc
#
_entry.id   6b8761710e90f9114e38602cb222b3fc
#
_cell.length_a   1.000
_cell.length_b   1.000
_cell.length_c   1.000
_cell.angle_alpha   90.00
_cell.angle_beta   90.00
_cell.angle_gamma   90.00
#
_symmetry.space_group_name_H-M   'P 1'
#
loop_
_entity.id
_entity.type
_entity.pdbx_description
1 polymer ?
#
loop_
_entity_poly.entity_id
_entity_poly.type
_entity_poly.pdbx_seq_one_letter_code
_entity_poly.pdbx_strand_id
1 'polypeptide(L)'
;KHGEYKLVRLTKRIDDRLLPKVKIVDMRMELATRKKIAIFSTVLLDAIENTLKKGKQAIIFLNRRGFSTFISCKSCGLVLKCKRCDTVLVYHFEEKKLICHYCGYTQEPPEICPKCKSGYIKYLGLGTERVESEISRQFAQAHISRMDSDTTTKAGSHDSILGKFKSGETSILVGTQMIAKGLDFPEVTLVGVVSADVTLNIPDFRSSERTFNLLTQVAGRAGRGEHAGEVIVQTY
;
A
#
# COMPACT_ATOMS: atom_id res chain seq x y z
N LYS A 1 -29.52 -20.17 2.79
CA LYS A 1 -29.83 -19.45 1.53
C LYS A 1 -31.16 -19.99 1.07
N HIS A 2 -32.22 -19.51 1.69
CA HIS A 2 -33.56 -20.13 1.66
C HIS A 2 -34.47 -19.55 0.58
N GLY A 3 -33.92 -19.07 -0.54
CA GLY A 3 -34.74 -18.60 -1.66
C GLY A 3 -35.45 -17.24 -1.47
N GLU A 4 -35.22 -16.56 -0.35
CA GLU A 4 -35.82 -15.26 -0.04
C GLU A 4 -35.27 -14.11 -0.89
N TYR A 5 -34.07 -14.31 -1.46
CA TYR A 5 -33.39 -13.29 -2.27
C TYR A 5 -32.93 -13.86 -3.60
N LYS A 6 -33.12 -13.09 -4.68
CA LYS A 6 -32.60 -13.41 -6.01
C LYS A 6 -31.16 -12.92 -6.14
N LEU A 7 -30.21 -13.84 -6.34
CA LEU A 7 -28.82 -13.51 -6.63
C LEU A 7 -28.69 -13.09 -8.10
N VAL A 8 -28.38 -11.83 -8.35
CA VAL A 8 -28.04 -11.32 -9.68
C VAL A 8 -26.51 -11.11 -9.75
N ARG A 9 -25.86 -11.73 -10.72
CA ARG A 9 -24.42 -11.60 -10.95
C ARG A 9 -24.19 -10.77 -12.21
N LEU A 10 -23.44 -9.66 -12.06
CA LEU A 10 -22.90 -8.91 -13.17
C LEU A 10 -21.54 -9.55 -13.54
N THR A 11 -21.51 -10.29 -14.63
CA THR A 11 -20.33 -11.06 -15.06
C THR A 11 -19.38 -10.28 -15.95
N LYS A 12 -19.82 -9.15 -16.50
CA LYS A 12 -19.04 -8.29 -17.39
C LYS A 12 -18.97 -6.87 -16.86
N ARG A 13 -17.87 -6.19 -17.11
CA ARG A 13 -17.75 -4.74 -16.91
C ARG A 13 -18.49 -3.99 -18.02
N ILE A 14 -18.84 -2.73 -17.74
CA ILE A 14 -19.29 -1.80 -18.80
C ILE A 14 -18.17 -1.70 -19.84
N ASP A 15 -18.53 -1.73 -21.12
CA ASP A 15 -17.64 -1.69 -22.29
C ASP A 15 -16.68 -2.91 -22.41
N ASP A 16 -17.04 -4.05 -21.81
CA ASP A 16 -16.24 -5.31 -21.84
C ASP A 16 -14.74 -5.13 -21.46
N ARG A 17 -14.38 -4.08 -20.74
CA ARG A 17 -13.00 -3.76 -20.33
C ARG A 17 -12.42 -4.86 -19.44
N LEU A 18 -11.19 -5.26 -19.75
CA LEU A 18 -10.47 -6.27 -18.98
C LEU A 18 -10.17 -5.78 -17.55
N LEU A 19 -10.20 -6.72 -16.61
CA LEU A 19 -9.70 -6.46 -15.25
C LEU A 19 -8.17 -6.29 -15.31
N PRO A 20 -7.59 -5.41 -14.46
CA PRO A 20 -6.15 -5.27 -14.39
C PRO A 20 -5.50 -6.58 -13.94
N LYS A 21 -4.31 -6.85 -14.48
CA LYS A 21 -3.50 -7.98 -14.01
C LYS A 21 -2.92 -7.64 -12.64
N VAL A 22 -3.14 -8.51 -11.66
CA VAL A 22 -2.61 -8.32 -10.30
C VAL A 22 -1.40 -9.23 -10.10
N LYS A 23 -0.27 -8.64 -9.69
CA LYS A 23 0.96 -9.34 -9.33
C LYS A 23 1.29 -9.08 -7.87
N ILE A 24 1.49 -10.14 -7.10
CA ILE A 24 1.92 -10.05 -5.70
C ILE A 24 3.44 -10.27 -5.65
N VAL A 25 4.14 -9.39 -4.96
CA VAL A 25 5.60 -9.43 -4.81
C VAL A 25 5.96 -9.63 -3.35
N ASP A 26 6.70 -10.71 -3.08
CA ASP A 26 7.25 -11.01 -1.76
C ASP A 26 8.53 -10.21 -1.53
N MET A 27 8.47 -9.19 -0.67
CA MET A 27 9.58 -8.31 -0.34
C MET A 27 10.70 -9.00 0.46
N ARG A 28 10.44 -10.20 1.02
CA ARG A 28 11.47 -11.02 1.67
C ARG A 28 12.47 -11.54 0.65
N MET A 29 12.02 -11.86 -0.54
CA MET A 29 12.88 -12.25 -1.66
C MET A 29 13.77 -11.08 -2.13
N GLU A 30 13.20 -9.87 -2.20
CA GLU A 30 13.98 -8.65 -2.49
C GLU A 30 15.08 -8.41 -1.45
N LEU A 31 14.75 -8.58 -0.16
CA LEU A 31 15.74 -8.46 0.93
C LEU A 31 16.84 -9.52 0.82
N ALA A 32 16.48 -10.77 0.54
CA ALA A 32 17.42 -11.87 0.38
C ALA A 32 18.44 -11.60 -0.75
N THR A 33 17.95 -11.05 -1.87
CA THR A 33 18.76 -10.72 -3.03
C THR A 33 19.63 -9.48 -2.81
N ARG A 34 19.00 -8.38 -2.36
CA ARG A 34 19.68 -7.08 -2.24
C ARG A 34 20.44 -6.88 -0.92
N LYS A 35 20.22 -7.74 0.07
CA LYS A 35 20.78 -7.65 1.44
C LYS A 35 20.50 -6.31 2.14
N LYS A 36 19.51 -5.57 1.68
CA LYS A 36 19.04 -4.30 2.27
C LYS A 36 17.55 -4.16 2.16
N ILE A 37 16.94 -3.50 3.15
CA ILE A 37 15.51 -3.17 3.12
C ILE A 37 15.27 -2.12 2.03
N ALA A 38 14.42 -2.44 1.07
CA ALA A 38 13.98 -1.54 0.01
C ALA A 38 12.49 -1.16 0.21
N ILE A 39 12.12 0.05 -0.20
CA ILE A 39 10.72 0.49 -0.23
C ILE A 39 10.01 -0.13 -1.44
N PHE A 40 10.72 -0.20 -2.56
CA PHE A 40 10.21 -0.72 -3.81
C PHE A 40 10.96 -1.97 -4.25
N SER A 41 10.21 -2.95 -4.72
CA SER A 41 10.77 -4.12 -5.41
C SER A 41 11.32 -3.72 -6.77
N THR A 42 12.28 -4.51 -7.29
CA THR A 42 12.75 -4.37 -8.67
C THR A 42 11.59 -4.42 -9.65
N VAL A 43 10.68 -5.36 -9.45
CA VAL A 43 9.48 -5.54 -10.28
C VAL A 43 8.62 -4.27 -10.36
N LEU A 44 8.42 -3.57 -9.24
CA LEU A 44 7.62 -2.34 -9.24
C LEU A 44 8.38 -1.17 -9.88
N LEU A 45 9.69 -1.05 -9.64
CA LEU A 45 10.51 -0.02 -10.29
C LEU A 45 10.54 -0.18 -11.80
N ASP A 46 10.74 -1.39 -12.31
CA ASP A 46 10.72 -1.70 -13.75
C ASP A 46 9.34 -1.38 -14.37
N ALA A 47 8.26 -1.70 -13.66
CA ALA A 47 6.91 -1.40 -14.13
C ALA A 47 6.65 0.13 -14.17
N ILE A 48 7.13 0.89 -13.19
CA ILE A 48 7.05 2.36 -13.20
C ILE A 48 7.83 2.91 -14.41
N GLU A 49 9.07 2.47 -14.61
CA GLU A 49 9.89 2.91 -15.73
C GLU A 49 9.21 2.64 -17.08
N ASN A 50 8.69 1.42 -17.27
CA ASN A 50 7.97 1.03 -18.47
C ASN A 50 6.69 1.84 -18.70
N THR A 51 5.99 2.21 -17.62
CA THR A 51 4.79 3.05 -17.68
C THR A 51 5.15 4.47 -18.14
N LEU A 52 6.18 5.05 -17.55
CA LEU A 52 6.66 6.40 -17.90
C LEU A 52 7.20 6.45 -19.34
N LYS A 53 7.95 5.45 -19.80
CA LYS A 53 8.44 5.34 -21.19
C LYS A 53 7.31 5.32 -22.23
N LYS A 54 6.13 4.81 -21.84
CA LYS A 54 4.93 4.80 -22.70
C LYS A 54 4.12 6.10 -22.60
N GLY A 55 4.58 7.10 -21.87
CA GLY A 55 3.84 8.34 -21.63
C GLY A 55 2.57 8.13 -20.79
N LYS A 56 2.50 7.03 -20.01
CA LYS A 56 1.35 6.71 -19.16
C LYS A 56 1.62 7.08 -17.71
N GLN A 57 0.54 7.02 -16.90
CA GLN A 57 0.58 7.45 -15.51
C GLN A 57 0.57 6.27 -14.55
N ALA A 58 1.20 6.45 -13.39
CA ALA A 58 1.22 5.49 -12.30
C ALA A 58 0.61 6.07 -11.02
N ILE A 59 -0.09 5.23 -10.27
CA ILE A 59 -0.52 5.53 -8.90
C ILE A 59 0.29 4.65 -7.96
N ILE A 60 0.93 5.28 -6.96
CA ILE A 60 1.61 4.58 -5.88
C ILE A 60 0.81 4.74 -4.61
N PHE A 61 0.17 3.66 -4.23
CA PHE A 61 -0.72 3.61 -3.10
C PHE A 61 0.00 3.14 -1.85
N LEU A 62 -0.07 3.96 -0.80
CA LEU A 62 0.38 3.62 0.54
C LEU A 62 -0.81 3.55 1.47
N ASN A 63 -1.06 2.37 2.03
CA ASN A 63 -2.12 2.26 3.02
C ASN A 63 -1.65 2.73 4.39
N ARG A 64 -1.80 4.04 4.64
CA ARG A 64 -1.51 4.66 5.92
C ARG A 64 -2.82 5.06 6.60
N ARG A 65 -3.33 4.21 7.50
CA ARG A 65 -4.36 4.62 8.47
C ARG A 65 -3.82 4.41 9.87
N GLY A 66 -3.83 5.49 10.66
CA GLY A 66 -3.60 5.47 12.09
C GLY A 66 -2.15 5.23 12.51
N PHE A 67 -1.86 5.60 13.75
CA PHE A 67 -0.57 5.45 14.41
C PHE A 67 -0.29 4.01 14.91
N SER A 68 -0.99 3.00 14.41
CA SER A 68 -0.74 1.62 14.82
C SER A 68 0.59 1.13 14.27
N THR A 69 1.64 1.45 14.99
CA THR A 69 2.99 1.01 14.66
C THR A 69 3.17 -0.39 15.22
N PHE A 70 3.18 -1.39 14.38
CA PHE A 70 3.54 -2.75 14.79
C PHE A 70 4.97 -3.08 14.34
N ILE A 71 5.55 -4.07 14.99
CA ILE A 71 6.88 -4.56 14.66
C ILE A 71 6.77 -5.78 13.76
N SER A 72 7.50 -5.78 12.66
CA SER A 72 7.62 -6.93 11.77
C SER A 72 9.07 -7.23 11.42
N CYS A 73 9.38 -8.50 11.27
CA CYS A 73 10.65 -8.94 10.72
C CYS A 73 10.60 -8.93 9.19
N LYS A 74 11.46 -8.14 8.56
CA LYS A 74 11.54 -8.02 7.11
C LYS A 74 12.16 -9.24 6.43
N SER A 75 12.87 -10.09 7.21
CA SER A 75 13.50 -11.31 6.70
C SER A 75 12.51 -12.50 6.63
N CYS A 76 11.68 -12.71 7.66
CA CYS A 76 10.79 -13.88 7.71
C CYS A 76 9.30 -13.56 7.79
N GLY A 77 8.91 -12.29 7.77
CA GLY A 77 7.52 -11.85 7.83
C GLY A 77 6.87 -11.97 9.23
N LEU A 78 7.63 -12.37 10.28
CA LEU A 78 7.06 -12.47 11.63
C LEU A 78 6.51 -11.12 12.07
N VAL A 79 5.26 -11.11 12.52
CA VAL A 79 4.62 -10.00 13.22
C VAL A 79 4.45 -10.39 14.68
N LEU A 80 4.81 -9.46 15.59
CA LEU A 80 4.75 -9.72 17.03
C LEU A 80 3.30 -9.67 17.52
N LYS A 81 2.85 -10.75 18.14
CA LYS A 81 1.51 -10.92 18.67
C LYS A 81 1.50 -11.04 20.18
N CYS A 82 0.37 -10.70 20.78
CA CYS A 82 0.13 -10.88 22.19
C CYS A 82 0.05 -12.37 22.54
N LYS A 83 0.80 -12.79 23.56
CA LYS A 83 0.81 -14.18 24.04
C LYS A 83 -0.53 -14.65 24.66
N ARG A 84 -1.39 -13.69 25.07
CA ARG A 84 -2.69 -13.98 25.72
C ARG A 84 -3.86 -13.93 24.73
N CYS A 85 -3.81 -13.01 23.74
CA CYS A 85 -4.94 -12.73 22.85
C CYS A 85 -4.68 -13.12 21.39
N ASP A 86 -3.47 -13.50 21.03
CA ASP A 86 -2.99 -13.73 19.65
C ASP A 86 -3.22 -12.54 18.68
N THR A 87 -3.55 -11.36 19.21
CA THR A 87 -3.68 -10.13 18.43
C THR A 87 -2.33 -9.44 18.25
N VAL A 88 -2.20 -8.65 17.20
CA VAL A 88 -0.96 -7.90 16.92
C VAL A 88 -0.70 -6.89 18.04
N LEU A 89 0.55 -6.83 18.49
CA LEU A 89 0.99 -5.85 19.49
C LEU A 89 1.28 -4.51 18.80
N VAL A 90 0.86 -3.43 19.43
CA VAL A 90 1.10 -2.04 18.99
C VAL A 90 2.27 -1.45 19.75
N TYR A 91 3.21 -0.84 19.04
CA TYR A 91 4.33 -0.15 19.65
C TYR A 91 3.96 1.28 20.00
N HIS A 92 4.17 1.63 21.27
CA HIS A 92 3.97 2.96 21.81
C HIS A 92 5.33 3.65 21.94
N PHE A 93 5.50 4.76 21.24
CA PHE A 93 6.78 5.48 21.17
C PHE A 93 7.16 6.14 22.49
N GLU A 94 6.20 6.65 23.24
CA GLU A 94 6.42 7.32 24.54
C GLU A 94 6.91 6.33 25.59
N GLU A 95 6.22 5.19 25.72
CA GLU A 95 6.57 4.15 26.68
C GLU A 95 7.69 3.22 26.19
N LYS A 96 8.04 3.30 24.91
CA LYS A 96 9.01 2.41 24.22
C LYS A 96 8.67 0.93 24.37
N LYS A 97 7.40 0.58 24.46
CA LYS A 97 6.88 -0.76 24.72
C LYS A 97 5.89 -1.21 23.65
N LEU A 98 5.76 -2.52 23.51
CA LEU A 98 4.70 -3.17 22.77
C LEU A 98 3.52 -3.44 23.72
N ILE A 99 2.32 -2.98 23.35
CA ILE A 99 1.12 -3.07 24.18
C ILE A 99 0.02 -3.79 23.42
N CYS A 100 -0.67 -4.69 24.08
CA CYS A 100 -1.91 -5.29 23.60
C CYS A 100 -3.10 -4.43 24.00
N HIS A 101 -3.81 -3.86 23.05
CA HIS A 101 -5.00 -3.02 23.31
C HIS A 101 -6.24 -3.81 23.78
N TYR A 102 -6.19 -5.15 23.81
CA TYR A 102 -7.29 -5.99 24.33
C TYR A 102 -7.14 -6.36 25.80
N CYS A 103 -5.93 -6.74 26.23
CA CYS A 103 -5.71 -7.24 27.59
C CYS A 103 -4.65 -6.48 28.39
N GLY A 104 -4.10 -5.40 27.85
CA GLY A 104 -3.07 -4.61 28.51
C GLY A 104 -1.71 -5.30 28.65
N TYR A 105 -1.51 -6.50 28.05
CA TYR A 105 -0.20 -7.17 28.08
C TYR A 105 0.86 -6.28 27.45
N THR A 106 2.01 -6.16 28.11
CA THR A 106 3.15 -5.36 27.65
C THR A 106 4.39 -6.21 27.51
N GLN A 107 5.25 -5.87 26.54
CA GLN A 107 6.59 -6.43 26.41
C GLN A 107 7.56 -5.43 25.79
N GLU A 108 8.84 -5.60 26.06
CA GLU A 108 9.91 -4.85 25.38
C GLU A 108 10.00 -5.28 23.90
N PRO A 109 10.26 -4.33 22.97
CA PRO A 109 10.53 -4.67 21.58
C PRO A 109 11.84 -5.44 21.47
N PRO A 110 11.87 -6.60 20.80
CA PRO A 110 13.11 -7.34 20.64
C PRO A 110 14.03 -6.65 19.63
N GLU A 111 15.34 -6.66 19.88
CA GLU A 111 16.35 -6.14 18.95
C GLU A 111 16.60 -7.08 17.77
N ILE A 112 16.44 -8.38 18.00
CA ILE A 112 16.59 -9.44 17.00
C ILE A 112 15.28 -10.24 16.87
N CYS A 113 15.04 -10.76 15.69
CA CYS A 113 13.83 -11.55 15.46
C CYS A 113 13.84 -12.83 16.32
N PRO A 114 12.82 -13.08 17.14
CA PRO A 114 12.77 -14.28 17.97
C PRO A 114 12.63 -15.57 17.13
N LYS A 115 12.10 -15.48 15.89
CA LYS A 115 11.93 -16.63 14.99
C LYS A 115 13.17 -16.94 14.18
N CYS A 116 13.71 -15.98 13.42
CA CYS A 116 14.81 -16.23 12.47
C CYS A 116 16.16 -15.64 12.90
N LYS A 117 16.25 -15.02 14.08
CA LYS A 117 17.46 -14.40 14.65
C LYS A 117 18.06 -13.26 13.82
N SER A 118 17.35 -12.79 12.82
CA SER A 118 17.76 -11.68 11.97
C SER A 118 17.63 -10.33 12.70
N GLY A 119 18.56 -9.40 12.44
CA GLY A 119 18.47 -8.00 12.88
C GLY A 119 17.51 -7.12 12.03
N TYR A 120 16.84 -7.69 11.03
CA TYR A 120 15.91 -6.96 10.16
C TYR A 120 14.51 -6.81 10.77
N ILE A 121 14.43 -6.70 12.08
CA ILE A 121 13.18 -6.36 12.78
C ILE A 121 13.00 -4.84 12.76
N LYS A 122 11.85 -4.37 12.27
CA LYS A 122 11.61 -2.93 12.08
C LYS A 122 10.20 -2.55 12.48
N TYR A 123 10.07 -1.32 12.95
CA TYR A 123 8.79 -0.66 13.13
C TYR A 123 8.16 -0.40 11.75
N LEU A 124 6.91 -0.78 11.56
CA LEU A 124 6.22 -0.51 10.31
C LEU A 124 5.57 0.89 10.39
N GLY A 125 6.26 1.85 9.84
CA GLY A 125 5.80 3.23 9.70
C GLY A 125 6.45 3.84 8.46
N LEU A 126 5.88 3.58 7.28
CA LEU A 126 6.32 4.22 6.05
C LEU A 126 5.42 5.44 5.79
N GLY A 127 5.99 6.64 5.78
CA GLY A 127 5.29 7.86 5.43
C GLY A 127 5.23 8.06 3.91
N THR A 128 4.22 8.75 3.43
CA THR A 128 4.07 9.16 2.02
C THR A 128 5.23 10.02 1.54
N GLU A 129 5.77 10.88 2.42
CA GLU A 129 6.98 11.69 2.14
C GLU A 129 8.19 10.85 1.79
N ARG A 130 8.41 9.77 2.55
CA ARG A 130 9.53 8.87 2.28
C ARG A 130 9.35 8.09 0.99
N VAL A 131 8.11 7.71 0.66
CA VAL A 131 7.76 7.05 -0.60
C VAL A 131 7.99 8.02 -1.77
N GLU A 132 7.50 9.25 -1.67
CA GLU A 132 7.70 10.32 -2.65
C GLU A 132 9.19 10.62 -2.87
N SER A 133 9.95 10.83 -1.79
CA SER A 133 11.40 11.09 -1.84
C SER A 133 12.17 9.95 -2.53
N GLU A 134 11.85 8.71 -2.23
CA GLU A 134 12.50 7.56 -2.86
C GLU A 134 12.16 7.44 -4.35
N ILE A 135 10.90 7.71 -4.76
CA ILE A 135 10.51 7.75 -6.17
C ILE A 135 11.21 8.89 -6.90
N SER A 136 11.25 10.09 -6.32
CA SER A 136 11.93 11.26 -6.90
C SER A 136 13.42 10.99 -7.12
N ARG A 137 14.04 10.24 -6.22
CA ARG A 137 15.45 9.83 -6.36
C ARG A 137 15.67 8.84 -7.49
N GLN A 138 14.73 7.90 -7.70
CA GLN A 138 14.82 6.88 -8.75
C GLN A 138 14.46 7.42 -10.14
N PHE A 139 13.50 8.36 -10.19
CA PHE A 139 12.93 8.91 -11.42
C PHE A 139 12.97 10.44 -11.40
N ALA A 140 14.19 10.99 -11.43
CA ALA A 140 14.42 12.45 -11.30
C ALA A 140 13.71 13.33 -12.36
N GLN A 141 13.37 12.76 -13.51
CA GLN A 141 12.67 13.47 -14.59
C GLN A 141 11.14 13.32 -14.51
N ALA A 142 10.61 12.50 -13.61
CA ALA A 142 9.18 12.30 -13.47
C ALA A 142 8.55 13.42 -12.61
N HIS A 143 7.43 13.96 -13.06
CA HIS A 143 6.63 14.85 -12.24
C HIS A 143 5.78 14.05 -11.25
N ILE A 144 6.06 14.23 -9.97
CA ILE A 144 5.42 13.50 -8.88
C ILE A 144 4.54 14.46 -8.08
N SER A 145 3.34 14.03 -7.74
CA SER A 145 2.48 14.71 -6.79
C SER A 145 2.13 13.79 -5.63
N ARG A 146 2.03 14.35 -4.43
CA ARG A 146 1.63 13.64 -3.22
C ARG A 146 0.24 14.09 -2.78
N MET A 147 -0.61 13.13 -2.41
CA MET A 147 -1.97 13.36 -1.96
C MET A 147 -2.27 12.57 -0.69
N ASP A 148 -2.15 13.24 0.43
CA ASP A 148 -2.46 12.74 1.77
C ASP A 148 -3.10 13.83 2.63
N SER A 149 -3.39 13.53 3.91
CA SER A 149 -3.97 14.49 4.84
C SER A 149 -3.13 15.75 5.02
N ASP A 150 -1.80 15.63 4.92
CA ASP A 150 -0.88 16.73 5.20
C ASP A 150 -0.81 17.70 4.01
N THR A 151 -0.93 17.18 2.77
CA THR A 151 -0.91 17.98 1.54
C THR A 151 -2.27 18.56 1.17
N THR A 152 -3.35 18.06 1.76
CA THR A 152 -4.73 18.46 1.43
C THR A 152 -5.41 19.30 2.53
N THR A 153 -4.65 19.94 3.39
CA THR A 153 -5.16 20.78 4.50
C THR A 153 -5.80 22.09 4.03
N LYS A 154 -5.32 22.67 2.94
CA LYS A 154 -5.86 23.94 2.38
C LYS A 154 -7.02 23.67 1.45
N ALA A 155 -8.07 24.50 1.51
CA ALA A 155 -9.18 24.44 0.57
C ALA A 155 -8.66 24.52 -0.88
N GLY A 156 -9.15 23.65 -1.76
CA GLY A 156 -8.76 23.58 -3.17
C GLY A 156 -7.45 22.85 -3.49
N SER A 157 -6.63 22.49 -2.48
CA SER A 157 -5.39 21.75 -2.73
C SER A 157 -5.64 20.34 -3.32
N HIS A 158 -6.69 19.68 -2.87
CA HIS A 158 -7.13 18.40 -3.39
C HIS A 158 -7.43 18.47 -4.90
N ASP A 159 -8.26 19.44 -5.30
CA ASP A 159 -8.67 19.61 -6.70
C ASP A 159 -7.50 20.06 -7.58
N SER A 160 -6.59 20.87 -7.05
CA SER A 160 -5.36 21.29 -7.76
C SER A 160 -4.45 20.08 -8.05
N ILE A 161 -4.20 19.20 -7.04
CA ILE A 161 -3.37 18.00 -7.23
C ILE A 161 -4.01 17.07 -8.27
N LEU A 162 -5.31 16.84 -8.17
CA LEU A 162 -6.03 15.99 -9.11
C LEU A 162 -6.10 16.60 -10.51
N GLY A 163 -6.26 17.92 -10.61
CA GLY A 163 -6.24 18.65 -11.89
C GLY A 163 -4.93 18.44 -12.63
N LYS A 164 -3.80 18.60 -11.97
CA LYS A 164 -2.45 18.37 -12.51
C LYS A 164 -2.23 16.92 -12.93
N PHE A 165 -2.76 15.97 -12.15
CA PHE A 165 -2.67 14.56 -12.50
C PHE A 165 -3.57 14.24 -13.70
N LYS A 166 -4.78 14.77 -13.75
CA LYS A 166 -5.72 14.57 -14.87
C LYS A 166 -5.24 15.21 -16.18
N SER A 167 -4.57 16.36 -16.12
CA SER A 167 -4.00 17.04 -17.29
C SER A 167 -2.75 16.36 -17.83
N GLY A 168 -2.15 15.41 -17.11
CA GLY A 168 -0.89 14.77 -17.50
C GLY A 168 0.37 15.55 -17.05
N GLU A 169 0.21 16.69 -16.39
CA GLU A 169 1.34 17.44 -15.81
C GLU A 169 2.08 16.60 -14.76
N THR A 170 1.36 15.76 -14.02
CA THR A 170 1.92 14.81 -13.06
C THR A 170 1.89 13.40 -13.66
N SER A 171 3.03 12.71 -13.64
CA SER A 171 3.18 11.34 -14.15
C SER A 171 2.96 10.28 -13.08
N ILE A 172 3.31 10.58 -11.83
CA ILE A 172 3.18 9.66 -10.70
C ILE A 172 2.41 10.34 -9.57
N LEU A 173 1.31 9.73 -9.13
CA LEU A 173 0.56 10.17 -7.96
C LEU A 173 0.83 9.23 -6.78
N VAL A 174 1.47 9.77 -5.74
CA VAL A 174 1.69 9.05 -4.47
C VAL A 174 0.59 9.43 -3.50
N GLY A 175 -0.08 8.45 -2.91
CA GLY A 175 -1.09 8.82 -1.93
C GLY A 175 -1.69 7.67 -1.13
N THR A 176 -2.62 8.06 -0.26
CA THR A 176 -3.31 7.17 0.66
C THR A 176 -4.74 6.86 0.16
N GLN A 177 -5.63 6.47 1.04
CA GLN A 177 -7.01 6.13 0.69
C GLN A 177 -7.79 7.23 -0.03
N MET A 178 -7.31 8.47 -0.01
CA MET A 178 -7.94 9.59 -0.72
C MET A 178 -7.96 9.35 -2.24
N ILE A 179 -6.91 8.71 -2.79
CA ILE A 179 -6.83 8.38 -4.23
C ILE A 179 -7.62 7.11 -4.61
N ALA A 180 -8.10 6.35 -3.62
CA ALA A 180 -8.86 5.13 -3.88
C ALA A 180 -10.34 5.38 -4.22
N LYS A 181 -10.89 6.57 -3.91
CA LYS A 181 -12.31 6.87 -4.02
C LYS A 181 -12.63 7.80 -5.19
N GLY A 182 -13.65 7.44 -5.96
CA GLY A 182 -14.39 8.35 -6.86
C GLY A 182 -13.66 8.93 -8.06
N LEU A 183 -12.38 8.65 -8.25
CA LEU A 183 -11.55 9.27 -9.28
C LEU A 183 -11.47 8.39 -10.54
N ASP A 184 -11.51 9.02 -11.70
CA ASP A 184 -11.34 8.37 -12.99
C ASP A 184 -10.16 8.98 -13.73
N PHE A 185 -9.16 8.14 -14.03
CA PHE A 185 -7.93 8.52 -14.71
C PHE A 185 -7.65 7.52 -15.84
N PRO A 186 -8.05 7.83 -17.08
CA PRO A 186 -7.90 6.92 -18.22
C PRO A 186 -6.45 6.55 -18.54
N GLU A 187 -5.51 7.48 -18.25
CA GLU A 187 -4.09 7.31 -18.53
C GLU A 187 -3.34 6.49 -17.47
N VAL A 188 -4.00 6.12 -16.38
CA VAL A 188 -3.40 5.28 -15.34
C VAL A 188 -3.40 3.81 -15.77
N THR A 189 -2.22 3.29 -16.10
CA THR A 189 -2.01 1.89 -16.47
C THR A 189 -1.32 1.07 -15.38
N LEU A 190 -0.69 1.72 -14.40
CA LEU A 190 -0.02 1.05 -13.28
C LEU A 190 -0.53 1.53 -11.92
N VAL A 191 -0.79 0.58 -11.06
CA VAL A 191 -1.01 0.82 -9.63
C VAL A 191 -0.02 -0.01 -8.81
N GLY A 192 0.85 0.66 -8.07
CA GLY A 192 1.76 0.05 -7.10
C GLY A 192 1.20 0.17 -5.68
N VAL A 193 1.01 -0.94 -5.00
CA VAL A 193 0.64 -0.95 -3.57
C VAL A 193 1.87 -1.23 -2.73
N VAL A 194 2.27 -0.25 -1.94
CA VAL A 194 3.43 -0.35 -1.05
C VAL A 194 2.95 -0.78 0.33
N SER A 195 3.47 -1.91 0.82
CA SER A 195 3.19 -2.41 2.17
C SER A 195 1.70 -2.71 2.43
N ALA A 196 1.16 -3.70 1.73
CA ALA A 196 -0.22 -4.19 1.96
C ALA A 196 -0.42 -4.71 3.40
N ASP A 197 0.65 -5.13 4.06
CA ASP A 197 0.66 -5.70 5.41
C ASP A 197 0.12 -4.77 6.50
N VAL A 198 0.22 -3.45 6.31
CA VAL A 198 -0.21 -2.49 7.33
C VAL A 198 -1.66 -2.70 7.73
N THR A 199 -2.56 -2.88 6.76
CA THR A 199 -3.98 -3.10 7.07
C THR A 199 -4.27 -4.52 7.51
N LEU A 200 -3.57 -5.50 6.96
CA LEU A 200 -3.73 -6.90 7.36
C LEU A 200 -3.42 -7.13 8.83
N ASN A 201 -2.47 -6.37 9.38
CA ASN A 201 -1.98 -6.50 10.74
C ASN A 201 -2.60 -5.50 11.73
N ILE A 202 -3.64 -4.76 11.33
CA ILE A 202 -4.44 -3.99 12.31
C ILE A 202 -5.15 -4.98 13.25
N PRO A 203 -5.14 -4.76 14.58
CA PRO A 203 -5.83 -5.62 15.55
C PRO A 203 -7.35 -5.44 15.47
N ASP A 204 -7.96 -5.86 14.37
CA ASP A 204 -9.38 -5.78 14.07
C ASP A 204 -9.77 -7.06 13.31
N PHE A 205 -10.84 -7.73 13.71
CA PHE A 205 -11.30 -8.96 13.07
C PHE A 205 -11.69 -8.79 11.59
N ARG A 206 -11.98 -7.56 11.15
CA ARG A 206 -12.25 -7.20 9.76
C ARG A 206 -11.01 -6.77 8.96
N SER A 207 -9.83 -6.88 9.51
CA SER A 207 -8.61 -6.38 8.85
C SER A 207 -8.40 -6.98 7.46
N SER A 208 -8.63 -8.28 7.30
CA SER A 208 -8.54 -8.98 6.01
C SER A 208 -9.60 -8.50 5.01
N GLU A 209 -10.86 -8.38 5.44
CA GLU A 209 -11.96 -7.86 4.61
C GLU A 209 -11.68 -6.43 4.15
N ARG A 210 -11.29 -5.56 5.09
CA ARG A 210 -10.96 -4.16 4.78
C ARG A 210 -9.77 -4.04 3.83
N THR A 211 -8.76 -4.88 4.00
CA THR A 211 -7.61 -4.92 3.09
C THR A 211 -8.03 -5.36 1.71
N PHE A 212 -8.82 -6.42 1.58
CA PHE A 212 -9.33 -6.89 0.30
C PHE A 212 -10.16 -5.82 -0.40
N ASN A 213 -11.11 -5.20 0.29
CA ASN A 213 -11.93 -4.14 -0.26
C ASN A 213 -11.10 -2.94 -0.74
N LEU A 214 -10.09 -2.56 0.05
CA LEU A 214 -9.21 -1.46 -0.31
C LEU A 214 -8.34 -1.80 -1.52
N LEU A 215 -7.73 -2.97 -1.56
CA LEU A 215 -6.95 -3.43 -2.71
C LEU A 215 -7.80 -3.50 -3.97
N THR A 216 -9.04 -3.98 -3.87
CA THR A 216 -9.98 -4.03 -4.99
C THR A 216 -10.34 -2.62 -5.50
N GLN A 217 -10.57 -1.67 -4.60
CA GLN A 217 -10.85 -0.27 -4.98
C GLN A 217 -9.67 0.38 -5.69
N VAL A 218 -8.46 0.17 -5.15
CA VAL A 218 -7.22 0.74 -5.72
C VAL A 218 -6.88 0.05 -7.05
N ALA A 219 -7.00 -1.28 -7.12
CA ALA A 219 -6.81 -2.04 -8.36
C ALA A 219 -7.76 -1.56 -9.47
N GLY A 220 -9.00 -1.23 -9.11
CA GLY A 220 -9.97 -0.66 -10.03
C GLY A 220 -9.61 0.71 -10.61
N ARG A 221 -8.50 1.32 -10.22
CA ARG A 221 -7.98 2.57 -10.84
C ARG A 221 -7.13 2.30 -12.08
N ALA A 222 -6.46 1.16 -12.16
CA ALA A 222 -5.67 0.79 -13.33
C ALA A 222 -6.54 0.30 -14.48
N GLY A 223 -6.18 0.68 -15.72
CA GLY A 223 -6.81 0.16 -16.93
C GLY A 223 -8.26 0.62 -17.14
N ARG A 224 -8.55 1.88 -16.84
CA ARG A 224 -9.86 2.50 -17.13
C ARG A 224 -9.94 3.09 -18.53
N GLY A 225 -8.81 3.32 -19.18
CA GLY A 225 -8.70 3.72 -20.57
C GLY A 225 -8.69 2.53 -21.53
N GLU A 226 -8.13 2.73 -22.72
CA GLU A 226 -8.00 1.70 -23.77
C GLU A 226 -6.89 0.69 -23.47
N HIS A 227 -5.99 0.99 -22.54
CA HIS A 227 -4.84 0.16 -22.21
C HIS A 227 -5.12 -0.75 -21.01
N ALA A 228 -4.65 -1.99 -21.09
CA ALA A 228 -4.75 -2.92 -19.97
C ALA A 228 -3.99 -2.40 -18.74
N GLY A 229 -4.62 -2.48 -17.58
CA GLY A 229 -4.02 -2.09 -16.31
C GLY A 229 -3.19 -3.19 -15.68
N GLU A 230 -2.16 -2.79 -14.92
CA GLU A 230 -1.36 -3.66 -14.07
C GLU A 230 -1.40 -3.17 -12.63
N VAL A 231 -1.45 -4.11 -11.69
CA VAL A 231 -1.42 -3.83 -10.25
C VAL A 231 -0.32 -4.66 -9.61
N ILE A 232 0.61 -4.01 -8.93
CA ILE A 232 1.70 -4.68 -8.23
C ILE A 232 1.51 -4.44 -6.73
N VAL A 233 1.31 -5.53 -5.98
CA VAL A 233 1.10 -5.50 -4.53
C VAL A 233 2.33 -6.04 -3.83
N GLN A 234 3.00 -5.20 -3.04
CA GLN A 234 4.16 -5.59 -2.24
C GLN A 234 3.74 -6.00 -0.83
N THR A 235 4.25 -7.13 -0.33
CA THR A 235 3.95 -7.72 0.98
C THR A 235 5.18 -8.44 1.54
N TYR A 236 5.24 -8.70 2.87
CA TYR A 236 6.34 -9.40 3.57
C TYR A 236 5.91 -10.75 4.14
#